data_594285faff8af48692f93bce54b67bf8
#
_entry.id   594285faff8af48692f93bce54b67bf8
#
_cell.length_a   1.000
_cell.length_b   1.000
_cell.length_c   1.000
_cell.angle_alpha   90.00
_cell.angle_beta   90.00
_cell.angle_gamma   90.00
#
_symmetry.space_group_name_H-M   'P 1'
#
loop_
_entity.id
_entity.type
_entity.pdbx_description
1 polymer ?
#
loop_
_entity_poly.entity_id
_entity_poly.type
_entity_poly.pdbx_seq_one_letter_code
_entity_poly.pdbx_strand_id
1 'polypeptide(L)'
;TIILGPPGTGKTTTLLNLVDEFIQQGIRPKQIGYFSFTKKAATEAANRASEKFGLDRETDLAFFRTLHSYAFNQLGMTKEKMMGPDDYKEFGEKCGIPIKVARFSEGDGTFNSDNEYLTIINTAAVKRMDLLDYYDSRKNILDIERNTLFLLADELNRFKKEKGLKDFNDLLEDFIAKESHNKFEVLFIDEAQDLSLLQWDMVRKIWSKAEKTYIAGDDDQAIFKWAGADVDHFIALKEEVDDIKILDQSYRIPGGPIHELSQKIIGKVQNRFEKTYKPREEQGILKRYSDITQVDMSEGNWLVLSSANYFLDDAKDLCELQGWYYQYKGRNSIPLKLLLALNNWEAWRKGGLLNHLEIKNVYEYLGASILEGFRKGKTLHSEDKYSLKECKEKHGLITDQVWYDSFEGLDSLTENYIRNMRANGEAINKNPRIIMSTIHGAKGGEADKVLLMQDITNAALETFSYDPDELHRLFYTGATRAKRELHVLDPRDFNRAYIL
;
A
#
# COMPACT_ATOMS: atom_id res chain seq x y z
N THR A 1 4.85 -15.00 23.65
CA THR A 1 5.80 -15.44 22.59
C THR A 1 5.94 -14.39 21.50
N ILE A 2 7.17 -14.05 21.11
CA ILE A 2 7.44 -13.28 19.88
C ILE A 2 7.77 -14.27 18.75
N ILE A 3 7.24 -14.03 17.55
CA ILE A 3 7.54 -14.77 16.34
C ILE A 3 8.25 -13.84 15.36
N LEU A 4 9.55 -14.02 15.22
CA LEU A 4 10.36 -13.27 14.26
C LEU A 4 10.34 -13.99 12.91
N GLY A 5 9.88 -13.29 11.89
CA GLY A 5 9.76 -13.85 10.55
C GLY A 5 10.44 -13.00 9.49
N PRO A 6 11.70 -13.26 9.15
CA PRO A 6 12.36 -12.67 7.99
C PRO A 6 11.54 -12.72 6.70
N PRO A 7 11.93 -12.02 5.63
CA PRO A 7 11.12 -11.95 4.41
C PRO A 7 10.78 -13.32 3.84
N GLY A 8 9.48 -13.56 3.60
CA GLY A 8 9.00 -14.79 2.97
C GLY A 8 9.06 -16.05 3.83
N THR A 9 9.27 -15.96 5.14
CA THR A 9 9.31 -17.11 6.05
C THR A 9 7.94 -17.63 6.50
N GLY A 10 6.85 -17.02 6.02
CA GLY A 10 5.50 -17.49 6.29
C GLY A 10 4.93 -17.08 7.66
N LYS A 11 5.27 -15.89 8.18
CA LYS A 11 4.72 -15.34 9.44
C LYS A 11 3.21 -15.53 9.54
N THR A 12 2.46 -14.94 8.62
CA THR A 12 0.99 -15.00 8.62
C THR A 12 0.48 -16.44 8.55
N THR A 13 1.14 -17.32 7.77
CA THR A 13 0.80 -18.75 7.70
C THR A 13 1.02 -19.43 9.05
N THR A 14 2.12 -19.11 9.73
CA THR A 14 2.42 -19.65 11.07
C THR A 14 1.37 -19.20 12.09
N LEU A 15 0.99 -17.92 12.08
CA LEU A 15 -0.07 -17.41 12.96
C LEU A 15 -1.41 -18.10 12.68
N LEU A 16 -1.78 -18.28 11.42
CA LEU A 16 -3.03 -18.96 11.05
C LEU A 16 -3.00 -20.47 11.41
N ASN A 17 -1.86 -21.11 11.38
CA ASN A 17 -1.74 -22.49 11.88
C ASN A 17 -1.94 -22.55 13.40
N LEU A 18 -1.41 -21.58 14.14
CA LEU A 18 -1.70 -21.48 15.58
C LEU A 18 -3.18 -21.19 15.86
N VAL A 19 -3.83 -20.34 15.05
CA VAL A 19 -5.29 -20.12 15.13
C VAL A 19 -6.04 -21.45 14.96
N ASP A 20 -5.64 -22.27 13.98
CA ASP A 20 -6.20 -23.60 13.73
C ASP A 20 -6.06 -24.52 14.96
N GLU A 21 -4.84 -24.61 15.48
CA GLU A 21 -4.55 -25.42 16.67
C GLU A 21 -5.45 -25.03 17.85
N PHE A 22 -5.64 -23.73 18.09
CA PHE A 22 -6.50 -23.28 19.18
C PHE A 22 -7.98 -23.55 18.93
N ILE A 23 -8.47 -23.42 17.70
CA ILE A 23 -9.84 -23.82 17.34
C ILE A 23 -10.04 -25.33 17.57
N GLN A 24 -9.08 -26.15 17.16
CA GLN A 24 -9.13 -27.60 17.39
C GLN A 24 -9.08 -27.98 18.90
N GLN A 25 -8.43 -27.15 19.73
CA GLN A 25 -8.44 -27.29 21.19
C GLN A 25 -9.76 -26.83 21.83
N GLY A 26 -10.74 -26.34 21.04
CA GLY A 26 -12.06 -25.95 21.49
C GLY A 26 -12.21 -24.46 21.82
N ILE A 27 -11.20 -23.63 21.54
CA ILE A 27 -11.33 -22.16 21.69
C ILE A 27 -12.22 -21.63 20.57
N ARG A 28 -13.27 -20.90 20.96
CA ARG A 28 -14.21 -20.35 19.98
C ARG A 28 -13.56 -19.21 19.21
N PRO A 29 -13.80 -19.08 17.88
CA PRO A 29 -13.22 -18.01 17.05
C PRO A 29 -13.42 -16.60 17.62
N LYS A 30 -14.56 -16.32 18.27
CA LYS A 30 -14.83 -15.05 18.96
C LYS A 30 -14.00 -14.78 20.21
N GLN A 31 -13.26 -15.76 20.70
CA GLN A 31 -12.32 -15.62 21.81
C GLN A 31 -10.87 -15.40 21.34
N ILE A 32 -10.69 -15.35 20.01
CA ILE A 32 -9.40 -15.10 19.34
C ILE A 32 -9.42 -13.67 18.79
N GLY A 33 -8.48 -12.83 19.26
CA GLY A 33 -8.18 -11.54 18.67
C GLY A 33 -7.01 -11.68 17.69
N TYR A 34 -7.20 -11.21 16.44
CA TYR A 34 -6.14 -11.14 15.44
C TYR A 34 -6.05 -9.70 14.91
N PHE A 35 -5.01 -8.99 15.32
CA PHE A 35 -4.82 -7.59 14.95
C PHE A 35 -3.58 -7.42 14.07
N SER A 36 -3.75 -6.71 12.97
CA SER A 36 -2.65 -6.38 12.05
C SER A 36 -2.57 -4.88 11.83
N PHE A 37 -1.38 -4.41 11.49
CA PHE A 37 -1.14 -3.00 11.18
C PHE A 37 -1.99 -2.53 10.00
N THR A 38 -2.04 -3.29 8.89
CA THR A 38 -2.76 -2.89 7.68
C THR A 38 -4.08 -3.61 7.51
N LYS A 39 -5.08 -2.92 6.93
CA LYS A 39 -6.36 -3.51 6.53
C LYS A 39 -6.17 -4.66 5.54
N LYS A 40 -5.21 -4.54 4.62
CA LYS A 40 -4.89 -5.60 3.64
C LYS A 40 -4.45 -6.88 4.34
N ALA A 41 -3.53 -6.79 5.27
CA ALA A 41 -3.03 -7.94 6.02
C ALA A 41 -4.14 -8.56 6.91
N ALA A 42 -4.90 -7.74 7.63
CA ALA A 42 -6.04 -8.20 8.43
C ALA A 42 -7.11 -8.90 7.57
N THR A 43 -7.43 -8.33 6.39
CA THR A 43 -8.39 -8.92 5.45
C THR A 43 -7.87 -10.23 4.87
N GLU A 44 -6.60 -10.30 4.51
CA GLU A 44 -5.99 -11.53 4.00
C GLU A 44 -6.01 -12.64 5.05
N ALA A 45 -5.67 -12.32 6.31
CA ALA A 45 -5.75 -13.27 7.41
C ALA A 45 -7.18 -13.78 7.63
N ALA A 46 -8.16 -12.86 7.64
CA ALA A 46 -9.58 -13.22 7.77
C ALA A 46 -10.08 -14.09 6.60
N ASN A 47 -9.69 -13.79 5.35
CA ASN A 47 -10.06 -14.59 4.18
C ASN A 47 -9.47 -16.01 4.27
N ARG A 48 -8.16 -16.11 4.55
CA ARG A 48 -7.49 -17.41 4.69
C ARG A 48 -8.08 -18.24 5.83
N ALA A 49 -8.42 -17.60 6.96
CA ALA A 49 -9.09 -18.29 8.07
C ALA A 49 -10.50 -18.73 7.68
N SER A 50 -11.28 -17.89 6.99
CA SER A 50 -12.62 -18.21 6.50
C SER A 50 -12.58 -19.41 5.52
N GLU A 51 -11.69 -19.38 4.55
CA GLU A 51 -11.52 -20.47 3.57
C GLU A 51 -11.04 -21.78 4.22
N LYS A 52 -10.05 -21.67 5.13
CA LYS A 52 -9.45 -22.84 5.77
C LYS A 52 -10.39 -23.53 6.76
N PHE A 53 -11.19 -22.78 7.49
CA PHE A 53 -12.00 -23.29 8.60
C PHE A 53 -13.50 -23.28 8.32
N GLY A 54 -13.96 -22.74 7.18
CA GLY A 54 -15.38 -22.61 6.86
C GLY A 54 -16.12 -21.63 7.77
N LEU A 55 -15.43 -20.60 8.30
CA LEU A 55 -15.95 -19.65 9.26
C LEU A 55 -16.50 -18.40 8.54
N ASP A 56 -17.58 -17.83 9.08
CA ASP A 56 -18.13 -16.56 8.58
C ASP A 56 -17.29 -15.38 9.05
N ARG A 57 -16.93 -14.50 8.11
CA ARG A 57 -16.05 -13.35 8.37
C ARG A 57 -16.62 -12.31 9.33
N GLU A 58 -17.93 -12.04 9.22
CA GLU A 58 -18.58 -10.97 9.97
C GLU A 58 -18.95 -11.43 11.38
N THR A 59 -19.32 -12.69 11.53
CA THR A 59 -19.81 -13.22 12.80
C THR A 59 -18.75 -13.97 13.58
N ASP A 60 -17.99 -14.86 12.95
CA ASP A 60 -17.03 -15.72 13.62
C ASP A 60 -15.66 -15.05 13.74
N LEU A 61 -15.19 -14.39 12.67
CA LEU A 61 -13.91 -13.72 12.60
C LEU A 61 -14.00 -12.20 12.87
N ALA A 62 -15.00 -11.81 13.67
CA ALA A 62 -15.29 -10.41 13.97
C ALA A 62 -14.11 -9.61 14.55
N PHE A 63 -13.10 -10.28 15.09
CA PHE A 63 -11.90 -9.67 15.69
C PHE A 63 -10.62 -9.89 14.86
N PHE A 64 -10.76 -10.29 13.59
CA PHE A 64 -9.67 -10.29 12.61
C PHE A 64 -9.67 -8.96 11.85
N ARG A 65 -8.97 -7.94 12.39
CA ARG A 65 -9.04 -6.56 11.89
C ARG A 65 -7.84 -5.70 12.29
N THR A 66 -7.84 -4.43 11.87
CA THR A 66 -6.84 -3.48 12.38
C THR A 66 -7.23 -2.97 13.76
N LEU A 67 -6.23 -2.47 14.53
CA LEU A 67 -6.47 -1.86 15.84
C LEU A 67 -7.49 -0.71 15.76
N HIS A 68 -7.37 0.18 14.76
CA HIS A 68 -8.32 1.28 14.56
C HIS A 68 -9.74 0.77 14.29
N SER A 69 -9.89 -0.25 13.43
CA SER A 69 -11.21 -0.84 13.17
C SER A 69 -11.82 -1.49 14.41
N TYR A 70 -10.99 -2.07 15.27
CA TYR A 70 -11.44 -2.63 16.54
C TYR A 70 -11.88 -1.52 17.52
N ALA A 71 -11.08 -0.47 17.69
CA ALA A 71 -11.43 0.69 18.50
C ALA A 71 -12.73 1.34 18.02
N PHE A 72 -12.86 1.57 16.72
CA PHE A 72 -14.05 2.15 16.09
C PHE A 72 -15.34 1.39 16.48
N ASN A 73 -15.31 0.05 16.37
CA ASN A 73 -16.47 -0.78 16.72
C ASN A 73 -16.72 -0.82 18.23
N GLN A 74 -15.65 -0.92 19.05
CA GLN A 74 -15.78 -0.97 20.50
C GLN A 74 -16.35 0.32 21.11
N LEU A 75 -16.11 1.45 20.46
CA LEU A 75 -16.59 2.76 20.86
C LEU A 75 -17.97 3.09 20.27
N GLY A 76 -18.51 2.24 19.38
CA GLY A 76 -19.77 2.52 18.70
C GLY A 76 -19.71 3.77 17.83
N MET A 77 -18.56 4.03 17.22
CA MET A 77 -18.35 5.20 16.37
C MET A 77 -19.07 5.05 15.04
N THR A 78 -19.42 6.18 14.43
CA THR A 78 -19.97 6.24 13.08
C THR A 78 -19.06 7.06 12.17
N LYS A 79 -19.15 6.87 10.86
CA LYS A 79 -18.28 7.58 9.90
C LYS A 79 -18.45 9.09 9.95
N GLU A 80 -19.66 9.56 10.23
CA GLU A 80 -20.01 10.97 10.30
C GLU A 80 -19.35 11.69 11.49
N LYS A 81 -18.90 10.93 12.49
CA LYS A 81 -18.15 11.43 13.65
C LYS A 81 -16.65 11.37 13.45
N MET A 82 -16.18 10.81 12.34
CA MET A 82 -14.75 10.75 12.01
C MET A 82 -14.37 11.94 11.13
N MET A 83 -13.28 12.60 11.51
CA MET A 83 -12.72 13.73 10.74
C MET A 83 -12.23 13.26 9.37
N GLY A 84 -12.83 13.81 8.31
CA GLY A 84 -12.53 13.50 6.92
C GLY A 84 -11.72 14.60 6.22
N PRO A 85 -11.36 14.38 4.93
CA PRO A 85 -10.60 15.38 4.16
C PRO A 85 -11.28 16.76 4.08
N ASP A 86 -12.60 16.80 3.98
CA ASP A 86 -13.37 18.05 3.89
C ASP A 86 -13.34 18.82 5.21
N ASP A 87 -13.34 18.11 6.36
CA ASP A 87 -13.21 18.73 7.68
C ASP A 87 -11.82 19.36 7.87
N TYR A 88 -10.75 18.68 7.41
CA TYR A 88 -9.41 19.26 7.44
C TYR A 88 -9.29 20.49 6.54
N LYS A 89 -9.94 20.48 5.38
CA LYS A 89 -9.98 21.63 4.49
C LYS A 89 -10.70 22.82 5.16
N GLU A 90 -11.87 22.58 5.75
CA GLU A 90 -12.61 23.59 6.50
C GLU A 90 -11.80 24.13 7.69
N PHE A 91 -11.12 23.27 8.42
CA PHE A 91 -10.18 23.68 9.48
C PHE A 91 -9.09 24.60 8.93
N GLY A 92 -8.48 24.23 7.78
CA GLY A 92 -7.47 25.06 7.12
C GLY A 92 -8.00 26.45 6.73
N GLU A 93 -9.20 26.52 6.16
CA GLU A 93 -9.86 27.78 5.80
C GLU A 93 -10.12 28.64 7.06
N LYS A 94 -10.59 28.03 8.16
CA LYS A 94 -10.82 28.73 9.45
C LYS A 94 -9.52 29.29 10.04
N CYS A 95 -8.41 28.59 9.90
CA CYS A 95 -7.10 29.01 10.44
C CYS A 95 -6.26 29.84 9.46
N GLY A 96 -6.72 30.06 8.24
CA GLY A 96 -5.98 30.80 7.21
C GLY A 96 -4.74 30.05 6.70
N ILE A 97 -4.71 28.72 6.80
CA ILE A 97 -3.63 27.87 6.29
C ILE A 97 -4.11 27.01 5.11
N PRO A 98 -3.33 26.88 4.04
CA PRO A 98 -3.70 26.02 2.93
C PRO A 98 -3.54 24.54 3.30
N ILE A 99 -4.61 23.75 3.19
CA ILE A 99 -4.59 22.30 3.32
C ILE A 99 -5.26 21.72 2.08
N LYS A 100 -4.48 21.11 1.20
CA LYS A 100 -4.98 20.43 -0.01
C LYS A 100 -5.20 18.93 0.23
N VAL A 101 -4.35 18.36 1.05
CA VAL A 101 -4.40 16.94 1.43
C VAL A 101 -4.22 16.84 2.94
N ALA A 102 -5.22 16.33 3.63
CA ALA A 102 -5.08 15.86 5.00
C ALA A 102 -6.08 14.72 5.21
N ARG A 103 -5.56 13.52 5.44
CA ARG A 103 -6.40 12.33 5.65
C ARG A 103 -5.62 11.22 6.33
N PHE A 104 -6.34 10.40 7.06
CA PHE A 104 -5.83 9.10 7.48
C PHE A 104 -6.09 8.05 6.38
N SER A 105 -5.13 7.17 6.18
CA SER A 105 -5.31 5.99 5.34
C SER A 105 -6.28 5.02 6.01
N GLU A 106 -7.35 4.63 5.34
CA GLU A 106 -8.29 3.63 5.84
C GLU A 106 -7.64 2.24 6.03
N GLY A 107 -6.46 2.02 5.46
CA GLY A 107 -5.76 0.75 5.49
C GLY A 107 -4.99 0.51 6.78
N ASP A 108 -4.20 1.48 7.21
CA ASP A 108 -3.21 1.37 8.28
C ASP A 108 -3.30 2.48 9.32
N GLY A 109 -4.18 3.45 9.12
CA GLY A 109 -4.34 4.60 10.02
C GLY A 109 -3.19 5.61 9.91
N THR A 110 -2.31 5.52 8.91
CA THR A 110 -1.26 6.52 8.69
C THR A 110 -1.83 7.85 8.24
N PHE A 111 -1.34 8.91 8.85
CA PHE A 111 -1.74 10.27 8.48
C PHE A 111 -0.90 10.79 7.31
N ASN A 112 -1.58 11.33 6.30
CA ASN A 112 -0.96 11.97 5.15
C ASN A 112 -1.48 13.40 5.01
N SER A 113 -0.58 14.37 5.01
CA SER A 113 -0.90 15.78 4.81
C SER A 113 0.18 16.48 3.98
N ASP A 114 -0.23 17.49 3.20
CA ASP A 114 0.67 18.44 2.55
C ASP A 114 1.01 19.62 3.49
N ASN A 115 0.43 19.64 4.69
CA ASN A 115 0.69 20.63 5.70
C ASN A 115 1.62 20.09 6.78
N GLU A 116 2.79 20.72 6.95
CA GLU A 116 3.83 20.25 7.85
C GLU A 116 3.42 20.36 9.33
N TYR A 117 2.67 21.41 9.71
CA TYR A 117 2.17 21.56 11.08
C TYR A 117 1.28 20.39 11.50
N LEU A 118 0.32 20.00 10.64
CA LEU A 118 -0.55 18.86 10.91
C LEU A 118 0.24 17.54 11.00
N THR A 119 1.24 17.39 10.15
CA THR A 119 2.12 16.20 10.18
C THR A 119 2.88 16.11 11.50
N ILE A 120 3.39 17.22 12.01
CA ILE A 120 4.12 17.27 13.28
C ILE A 120 3.19 17.00 14.46
N ILE A 121 2.01 17.64 14.50
CA ILE A 121 1.00 17.43 15.54
C ILE A 121 0.63 15.93 15.60
N ASN A 122 0.33 15.33 14.45
CA ASN A 122 0.01 13.90 14.39
C ASN A 122 1.18 13.03 14.82
N THR A 123 2.41 13.32 14.36
CA THR A 123 3.57 12.47 14.67
C THR A 123 3.95 12.52 16.14
N ALA A 124 3.84 13.69 16.78
CA ALA A 124 4.03 13.81 18.22
C ALA A 124 3.01 12.94 18.99
N ALA A 125 1.73 12.99 18.59
CA ALA A 125 0.65 12.22 19.22
C ALA A 125 0.89 10.70 19.09
N VAL A 126 1.17 10.18 17.90
CA VAL A 126 1.39 8.73 17.71
C VAL A 126 2.68 8.23 18.37
N LYS A 127 3.67 9.11 18.57
CA LYS A 127 4.91 8.82 19.33
C LYS A 127 4.77 9.02 20.83
N ARG A 128 3.61 9.42 21.34
CA ARG A 128 3.38 9.70 22.76
C ARG A 128 4.36 10.73 23.32
N MET A 129 4.82 11.66 22.48
CA MET A 129 5.71 12.75 22.88
C MET A 129 4.91 14.03 23.10
N ASP A 130 5.30 14.80 24.08
CA ASP A 130 4.83 16.19 24.19
C ASP A 130 5.19 16.95 22.92
N LEU A 131 4.29 17.81 22.44
CA LEU A 131 4.47 18.54 21.17
C LEU A 131 5.70 19.46 21.22
N LEU A 132 5.99 20.05 22.39
CA LEU A 132 7.16 20.89 22.58
C LEU A 132 8.45 20.07 22.51
N ASP A 133 8.50 18.93 23.21
CA ASP A 133 9.67 18.06 23.20
C ASP A 133 9.93 17.52 21.79
N TYR A 134 8.87 17.14 21.07
CA TYR A 134 9.00 16.71 19.67
C TYR A 134 9.51 17.82 18.75
N TYR A 135 8.96 19.04 18.86
CA TYR A 135 9.43 20.20 18.12
C TYR A 135 10.89 20.51 18.43
N ASP A 136 11.27 20.61 19.71
CA ASP A 136 12.63 20.93 20.14
C ASP A 136 13.66 19.89 19.68
N SER A 137 13.28 18.61 19.61
CA SER A 137 14.14 17.54 19.08
C SER A 137 14.42 17.70 17.58
N ARG A 138 13.63 18.46 16.84
CA ARG A 138 13.69 18.62 15.40
C ARG A 138 13.79 20.06 14.88
N LYS A 139 13.90 21.05 15.76
CA LYS A 139 13.89 22.48 15.41
C LYS A 139 14.96 22.91 14.39
N ASN A 140 16.05 22.17 14.28
CA ASN A 140 17.11 22.45 13.30
C ASN A 140 16.78 21.94 11.89
N ILE A 141 15.75 21.10 11.75
CA ILE A 141 15.32 20.48 10.50
C ILE A 141 13.99 21.05 10.02
N LEU A 142 13.13 21.47 10.97
CA LEU A 142 11.79 21.96 10.69
C LEU A 142 11.84 23.45 10.32
N ASP A 143 11.29 23.79 9.16
CA ASP A 143 11.11 25.18 8.72
C ASP A 143 9.69 25.68 9.06
N ILE A 144 9.33 25.58 10.36
CA ILE A 144 8.02 26.02 10.86
C ILE A 144 8.15 26.90 12.09
N GLU A 145 7.18 27.79 12.26
CA GLU A 145 7.12 28.68 13.40
C GLU A 145 6.47 27.98 14.61
N ARG A 146 7.18 27.98 15.74
CA ARG A 146 6.76 27.35 16.99
C ARG A 146 5.38 27.82 17.46
N ASN A 147 5.16 29.15 17.55
CA ASN A 147 3.92 29.68 18.09
C ASN A 147 2.71 29.29 17.23
N THR A 148 2.88 29.31 15.92
CA THR A 148 1.88 28.85 14.95
C THR A 148 1.57 27.36 15.14
N LEU A 149 2.58 26.52 15.39
CA LEU A 149 2.38 25.10 15.65
C LEU A 149 1.45 24.86 16.85
N PHE A 150 1.74 25.52 17.98
CA PHE A 150 0.93 25.35 19.20
C PHE A 150 -0.48 25.91 19.03
N LEU A 151 -0.60 27.09 18.39
CA LEU A 151 -1.91 27.67 18.10
C LEU A 151 -2.76 26.72 17.25
N LEU A 152 -2.17 26.14 16.21
CA LEU A 152 -2.88 25.20 15.33
C LEU A 152 -3.25 23.90 16.04
N ALA A 153 -2.41 23.40 16.94
CA ALA A 153 -2.74 22.21 17.75
C ALA A 153 -3.95 22.46 18.65
N ASP A 154 -3.98 23.62 19.33
CA ASP A 154 -5.11 24.02 20.18
C ASP A 154 -6.39 24.25 19.37
N GLU A 155 -6.28 24.94 18.23
CA GLU A 155 -7.44 25.19 17.35
C GLU A 155 -7.97 23.90 16.73
N LEU A 156 -7.11 22.91 16.37
CA LEU A 156 -7.54 21.63 15.88
C LEU A 156 -8.35 20.88 16.94
N ASN A 157 -7.89 20.86 18.19
CA ASN A 157 -8.60 20.24 19.30
C ASN A 157 -9.95 20.93 19.58
N ARG A 158 -9.98 22.28 19.49
CA ARG A 158 -11.21 23.08 19.62
C ARG A 158 -12.19 22.75 18.49
N PHE A 159 -11.72 22.75 17.25
CA PHE A 159 -12.51 22.43 16.06
C PHE A 159 -13.15 21.05 16.15
N LYS A 160 -12.36 20.02 16.51
CA LYS A 160 -12.86 18.66 16.72
C LYS A 160 -13.97 18.63 17.79
N LYS A 161 -13.76 19.32 18.91
CA LYS A 161 -14.73 19.40 20.02
C LYS A 161 -16.02 20.12 19.63
N GLU A 162 -15.92 21.28 18.96
CA GLU A 162 -17.07 22.07 18.51
C GLU A 162 -17.97 21.30 17.54
N LYS A 163 -17.36 20.50 16.64
CA LYS A 163 -18.09 19.70 15.65
C LYS A 163 -18.46 18.29 16.13
N GLY A 164 -18.00 17.87 17.29
CA GLY A 164 -18.17 16.52 17.78
C GLY A 164 -17.45 15.45 16.94
N LEU A 165 -16.33 15.87 16.31
CA LEU A 165 -15.51 15.00 15.48
C LEU A 165 -14.36 14.39 16.26
N LYS A 166 -13.89 13.24 15.80
CA LYS A 166 -12.71 12.52 16.29
C LYS A 166 -11.81 12.19 15.10
N ASP A 167 -10.50 12.28 15.29
CA ASP A 167 -9.55 11.67 14.35
C ASP A 167 -9.16 10.24 14.75
N PHE A 168 -8.26 9.64 14.00
CA PHE A 168 -7.82 8.26 14.28
C PHE A 168 -6.99 8.13 15.57
N ASN A 169 -6.29 9.19 15.98
CA ASN A 169 -5.55 9.20 17.24
C ASN A 169 -6.52 9.31 18.42
N ASP A 170 -7.51 10.21 18.34
CA ASP A 170 -8.56 10.32 19.36
C ASP A 170 -9.28 8.98 19.57
N LEU A 171 -9.49 8.22 18.48
CA LEU A 171 -10.13 6.91 18.53
C LEU A 171 -9.34 5.91 19.40
N LEU A 172 -8.02 5.89 19.24
CA LEU A 172 -7.16 5.02 20.04
C LEU A 172 -7.10 5.50 21.48
N GLU A 173 -6.97 6.82 21.71
CA GLU A 173 -6.98 7.42 23.07
C GLU A 173 -8.27 7.11 23.82
N ASP A 174 -9.43 7.30 23.18
CA ASP A 174 -10.73 7.00 23.79
C ASP A 174 -10.85 5.50 24.12
N PHE A 175 -10.33 4.61 23.24
CA PHE A 175 -10.30 3.18 23.55
C PHE A 175 -9.38 2.87 24.74
N ILE A 176 -8.21 3.49 24.79
CA ILE A 176 -7.25 3.31 25.90
C ILE A 176 -7.88 3.80 27.20
N ALA A 177 -8.63 4.90 27.19
CA ALA A 177 -9.32 5.44 28.35
C ALA A 177 -10.55 4.60 28.79
N LYS A 178 -11.13 3.81 27.89
CA LYS A 178 -12.32 3.00 28.18
C LYS A 178 -12.01 1.89 29.19
N GLU A 179 -12.80 1.74 30.24
CA GLU A 179 -12.55 0.75 31.31
C GLU A 179 -12.71 -0.71 30.84
N SER A 180 -13.67 -0.98 29.94
CA SER A 180 -14.01 -2.34 29.51
C SER A 180 -13.78 -2.56 28.01
N HIS A 181 -13.23 -3.72 27.68
CA HIS A 181 -13.09 -4.23 26.32
C HIS A 181 -13.23 -5.76 26.33
N ASN A 182 -13.28 -6.38 25.14
CA ASN A 182 -13.34 -7.84 25.03
C ASN A 182 -12.12 -8.50 25.69
N LYS A 183 -12.37 -9.59 26.41
CA LYS A 183 -11.31 -10.50 26.86
C LYS A 183 -11.08 -11.55 25.77
N PHE A 184 -9.82 -11.74 25.38
CA PHE A 184 -9.42 -12.79 24.47
C PHE A 184 -8.72 -13.93 25.23
N GLU A 185 -8.99 -15.17 24.85
CA GLU A 185 -8.19 -16.29 25.33
C GLU A 185 -6.86 -16.32 24.58
N VAL A 186 -6.88 -16.02 23.25
CA VAL A 186 -5.67 -15.92 22.46
C VAL A 186 -5.65 -14.60 21.69
N LEU A 187 -4.52 -13.92 21.73
CA LEU A 187 -4.28 -12.67 21.03
C LEU A 187 -3.12 -12.84 20.04
N PHE A 188 -3.37 -12.45 18.80
CA PHE A 188 -2.36 -12.37 17.76
C PHE A 188 -2.17 -10.91 17.33
N ILE A 189 -0.93 -10.46 17.30
CA ILE A 189 -0.52 -9.16 16.74
C ILE A 189 0.41 -9.44 15.56
N ASP A 190 0.01 -9.06 14.36
CA ASP A 190 0.78 -9.26 13.13
C ASP A 190 1.36 -7.93 12.62
N GLU A 191 2.54 -7.97 11.99
CA GLU A 191 3.30 -6.80 11.53
C GLU A 191 3.61 -5.81 12.68
N ALA A 192 3.95 -6.33 13.85
CA ALA A 192 4.10 -5.57 15.10
C ALA A 192 5.24 -4.52 15.05
N GLN A 193 6.24 -4.70 14.19
CA GLN A 193 7.33 -3.74 13.99
C GLN A 193 6.89 -2.40 13.37
N ASP A 194 5.66 -2.32 12.85
CA ASP A 194 5.11 -1.11 12.24
C ASP A 194 4.20 -0.31 13.19
N LEU A 195 3.97 -0.80 14.39
CA LEU A 195 3.09 -0.14 15.36
C LEU A 195 3.76 1.10 15.97
N SER A 196 2.99 2.19 16.08
CA SER A 196 3.37 3.38 16.85
C SER A 196 3.23 3.14 18.37
N LEU A 197 3.84 4.01 19.17
CA LEU A 197 3.70 3.92 20.64
C LEU A 197 2.23 4.02 21.08
N LEU A 198 1.43 4.90 20.45
CA LEU A 198 0.00 4.98 20.73
C LEU A 198 -0.74 3.67 20.43
N GLN A 199 -0.39 2.99 19.34
CA GLN A 199 -0.93 1.67 19.02
C GLN A 199 -0.44 0.61 20.00
N TRP A 200 0.82 0.70 20.46
CA TRP A 200 1.36 -0.18 21.49
C TRP A 200 0.63 -0.04 22.84
N ASP A 201 0.27 1.18 23.25
CA ASP A 201 -0.55 1.39 24.45
C ASP A 201 -1.90 0.68 24.35
N MET A 202 -2.55 0.74 23.18
CA MET A 202 -3.76 -0.02 22.92
C MET A 202 -3.52 -1.54 22.98
N VAL A 203 -2.45 -2.02 22.33
CA VAL A 203 -2.07 -3.44 22.37
C VAL A 203 -1.82 -3.90 23.78
N ARG A 204 -1.05 -3.15 24.57
CA ARG A 204 -0.76 -3.48 25.98
C ARG A 204 -2.04 -3.59 26.81
N LYS A 205 -3.00 -2.70 26.60
CA LYS A 205 -4.30 -2.77 27.27
C LYS A 205 -5.05 -4.06 26.91
N ILE A 206 -5.08 -4.46 25.66
CA ILE A 206 -5.73 -5.71 25.23
C ILE A 206 -4.96 -6.91 25.74
N TRP A 207 -3.63 -6.88 25.62
CA TRP A 207 -2.72 -7.95 26.06
C TRP A 207 -2.85 -8.25 27.55
N SER A 208 -2.98 -7.21 28.39
CA SER A 208 -3.08 -7.39 29.85
C SER A 208 -4.24 -8.29 30.31
N LYS A 209 -5.22 -8.54 29.45
CA LYS A 209 -6.38 -9.40 29.71
C LYS A 209 -6.42 -10.67 28.87
N ALA A 210 -5.45 -10.87 27.97
CA ALA A 210 -5.35 -12.09 27.16
C ALA A 210 -4.63 -13.20 27.94
N GLU A 211 -5.03 -14.46 27.73
CA GLU A 211 -4.39 -15.59 28.40
C GLU A 211 -3.10 -16.02 27.70
N LYS A 212 -3.11 -15.97 26.35
CA LYS A 212 -1.95 -16.24 25.53
C LYS A 212 -1.81 -15.14 24.46
N THR A 213 -0.59 -14.67 24.25
CA THR A 213 -0.31 -13.63 23.25
C THR A 213 0.86 -14.02 22.36
N TYR A 214 0.64 -13.90 21.05
CA TYR A 214 1.62 -14.10 20.00
C TYR A 214 1.82 -12.78 19.23
N ILE A 215 3.04 -12.27 19.25
CA ILE A 215 3.42 -11.02 18.58
C ILE A 215 4.34 -11.38 17.44
N ALA A 216 3.91 -11.17 16.22
CA ALA A 216 4.71 -11.48 15.04
C ALA A 216 5.19 -10.21 14.34
N GLY A 217 6.44 -10.23 13.89
CA GLY A 217 7.04 -9.10 13.19
C GLY A 217 8.40 -9.42 12.58
N ASP A 218 8.94 -8.42 11.90
CA ASP A 218 10.31 -8.42 11.38
C ASP A 218 10.87 -6.99 11.49
N ASP A 219 11.68 -6.75 12.53
CA ASP A 219 12.32 -5.46 12.76
C ASP A 219 13.21 -5.02 11.59
N ASP A 220 13.75 -5.97 10.81
CA ASP A 220 14.51 -5.68 9.59
C ASP A 220 13.65 -5.11 8.46
N GLN A 221 12.32 -5.25 8.53
CA GLN A 221 11.34 -4.67 7.60
C GLN A 221 10.54 -3.50 8.21
N ALA A 222 11.00 -2.92 9.33
CA ALA A 222 10.40 -1.74 9.94
C ALA A 222 10.77 -0.48 9.15
N ILE A 223 9.91 -0.07 8.24
CA ILE A 223 10.13 1.06 7.33
C ILE A 223 9.15 2.22 7.51
N PHE A 224 8.25 2.17 8.49
CA PHE A 224 7.24 3.21 8.75
C PHE A 224 7.59 4.13 9.93
N LYS A 225 8.88 4.29 10.25
CA LYS A 225 9.35 5.19 11.33
C LYS A 225 8.92 6.64 11.07
N TRP A 226 8.90 7.07 9.81
CA TRP A 226 8.40 8.38 9.39
C TRP A 226 6.90 8.58 9.70
N ALA A 227 6.11 7.50 9.73
CA ALA A 227 4.69 7.51 10.09
C ALA A 227 4.44 7.29 11.60
N GLY A 228 5.50 7.24 12.40
CA GLY A 228 5.43 7.08 13.86
C GLY A 228 5.63 5.67 14.38
N ALA A 229 5.91 4.68 13.54
CA ALA A 229 6.26 3.34 13.98
C ALA A 229 7.49 3.37 14.91
N ASP A 230 7.47 2.54 15.95
CA ASP A 230 8.53 2.45 16.93
C ASP A 230 9.12 1.03 16.98
N VAL A 231 10.15 0.83 16.16
CA VAL A 231 10.85 -0.46 16.09
C VAL A 231 11.64 -0.75 17.37
N ASP A 232 12.14 0.29 18.04
CA ASP A 232 12.91 0.13 19.28
C ASP A 232 12.04 -0.44 20.39
N HIS A 233 10.77 -0.01 20.47
CA HIS A 233 9.78 -0.59 21.37
C HIS A 233 9.54 -2.06 21.06
N PHE A 234 9.39 -2.42 19.78
CA PHE A 234 9.22 -3.83 19.37
C PHE A 234 10.43 -4.67 19.77
N ILE A 235 11.65 -4.17 19.56
CA ILE A 235 12.89 -4.87 19.94
C ILE A 235 13.01 -5.01 21.45
N ALA A 236 12.60 -3.98 22.22
CA ALA A 236 12.66 -4.00 23.69
C ALA A 236 11.74 -5.06 24.31
N LEU A 237 10.69 -5.50 23.62
CA LEU A 237 9.80 -6.57 24.10
C LEU A 237 10.51 -7.90 24.39
N LYS A 238 11.72 -8.11 23.86
CA LYS A 238 12.54 -9.30 24.17
C LYS A 238 12.77 -9.49 25.69
N GLU A 239 12.78 -8.41 26.44
CA GLU A 239 12.97 -8.43 27.89
C GLU A 239 11.67 -8.74 28.67
N GLU A 240 10.51 -8.70 27.99
CA GLU A 240 9.20 -8.84 28.60
C GLU A 240 8.51 -10.18 28.26
N VAL A 241 9.05 -10.93 27.31
CA VAL A 241 8.44 -12.18 26.82
C VAL A 241 9.24 -13.41 27.23
N ASP A 242 8.54 -14.51 27.49
CA ASP A 242 9.17 -15.77 27.92
C ASP A 242 9.83 -16.54 26.77
N ASP A 243 9.42 -16.28 25.52
CA ASP A 243 9.87 -17.08 24.39
C ASP A 243 9.93 -16.26 23.08
N ILE A 244 10.99 -16.50 22.30
CA ILE A 244 11.21 -15.90 20.98
C ILE A 244 11.46 -17.01 19.96
N LYS A 245 10.56 -17.15 18.99
CA LYS A 245 10.68 -18.11 17.91
C LYS A 245 11.11 -17.41 16.62
N ILE A 246 12.21 -17.86 16.02
CA ILE A 246 12.67 -17.39 14.72
C ILE A 246 12.22 -18.38 13.65
N LEU A 247 11.57 -17.87 12.59
CA LEU A 247 11.26 -18.63 11.39
C LEU A 247 12.49 -18.57 10.46
N ASP A 248 13.21 -19.67 10.33
CA ASP A 248 14.53 -19.71 9.71
C ASP A 248 14.57 -20.13 8.24
N GLN A 249 13.41 -20.42 7.62
CA GLN A 249 13.32 -20.80 6.21
C GLN A 249 12.52 -19.78 5.40
N SER A 250 13.16 -19.12 4.44
CA SER A 250 12.44 -18.27 3.48
C SER A 250 11.92 -19.09 2.29
N TYR A 251 10.67 -18.88 1.95
CA TYR A 251 10.00 -19.43 0.76
C TYR A 251 9.93 -18.41 -0.39
N ARG A 252 10.51 -17.23 -0.20
CA ARG A 252 10.54 -16.14 -1.19
C ARG A 252 11.95 -15.93 -1.74
N ILE A 253 12.91 -15.69 -0.85
CA ILE A 253 14.24 -15.23 -1.21
C ILE A 253 15.04 -16.39 -1.83
N PRO A 254 15.52 -16.24 -3.09
CA PRO A 254 16.37 -17.21 -3.70
C PRO A 254 17.79 -17.16 -3.12
N GLY A 255 18.52 -18.26 -3.21
CA GLY A 255 19.92 -18.35 -2.82
C GLY A 255 20.85 -17.49 -3.69
N GLY A 256 22.13 -17.45 -3.33
CA GLY A 256 23.18 -16.75 -4.06
C GLY A 256 23.10 -15.22 -3.95
N PRO A 257 23.35 -14.48 -5.05
CA PRO A 257 23.68 -13.05 -4.99
C PRO A 257 22.56 -12.17 -4.41
N ILE A 258 21.29 -12.55 -4.52
CA ILE A 258 20.19 -11.76 -3.93
C ILE A 258 20.19 -11.92 -2.42
N HIS A 259 20.32 -13.14 -1.92
CA HIS A 259 20.41 -13.40 -0.48
C HIS A 259 21.67 -12.74 0.11
N GLU A 260 22.81 -12.92 -0.52
CA GLU A 260 24.08 -12.31 -0.09
C GLU A 260 24.00 -10.78 0.00
N LEU A 261 23.43 -10.13 -1.03
CA LEU A 261 23.19 -8.69 -1.02
C LEU A 261 22.26 -8.29 0.13
N SER A 262 21.16 -9.02 0.33
CA SER A 262 20.23 -8.73 1.40
C SER A 262 20.90 -8.84 2.78
N GLN A 263 21.72 -9.86 3.01
CA GLN A 263 22.47 -10.02 4.26
C GLN A 263 23.50 -8.91 4.45
N LYS A 264 24.18 -8.50 3.37
CA LYS A 264 25.13 -7.36 3.40
C LYS A 264 24.44 -6.05 3.75
N ILE A 265 23.23 -5.81 3.26
CA ILE A 265 22.45 -4.60 3.57
C ILE A 265 22.04 -4.62 5.04
N ILE A 266 21.38 -5.70 5.48
CA ILE A 266 20.80 -5.75 6.82
C ILE A 266 21.86 -5.89 7.92
N GLY A 267 23.01 -6.44 7.60
CA GLY A 267 24.17 -6.50 8.50
C GLY A 267 24.76 -5.14 8.89
N LYS A 268 24.36 -4.06 8.21
CA LYS A 268 24.73 -2.68 8.56
C LYS A 268 23.83 -2.09 9.66
N VAL A 269 22.65 -2.65 9.89
CA VAL A 269 21.70 -2.19 10.92
C VAL A 269 22.27 -2.51 12.29
N GLN A 270 22.35 -1.51 13.16
CA GLN A 270 22.96 -1.63 14.49
C GLN A 270 21.96 -2.16 15.53
N ASN A 271 20.75 -1.61 15.59
CA ASN A 271 19.74 -2.02 16.54
C ASN A 271 18.72 -2.97 15.88
N ARG A 272 18.91 -4.28 16.12
CA ARG A 272 18.03 -5.32 15.56
C ARG A 272 18.03 -6.59 16.42
N PHE A 273 17.01 -7.43 16.23
CA PHE A 273 17.09 -8.82 16.69
C PHE A 273 18.17 -9.57 15.92
N GLU A 274 19.03 -10.25 16.63
CA GLU A 274 20.01 -11.15 16.01
C GLU A 274 19.28 -12.38 15.46
N LYS A 275 19.20 -12.48 14.13
CA LYS A 275 18.52 -13.56 13.43
C LYS A 275 19.13 -13.84 12.07
N THR A 276 19.07 -15.11 11.68
CA THR A 276 19.47 -15.60 10.37
C THR A 276 18.35 -16.44 9.76
N TYR A 277 18.32 -16.53 8.44
CA TYR A 277 17.39 -17.40 7.74
C TYR A 277 18.04 -18.04 6.51
N LYS A 278 17.52 -19.20 6.12
CA LYS A 278 17.93 -19.92 4.92
C LYS A 278 17.13 -19.42 3.72
N PRO A 279 17.78 -19.12 2.60
CA PRO A 279 17.06 -18.84 1.35
C PRO A 279 16.47 -20.13 0.77
N ARG A 280 15.73 -20.00 -0.34
CA ARG A 280 15.36 -21.15 -1.17
C ARG A 280 16.60 -21.77 -1.82
N GLU A 281 16.48 -23.01 -2.28
CA GLU A 281 17.58 -23.71 -2.97
C GLU A 281 17.90 -23.11 -4.34
N GLU A 282 16.87 -22.58 -5.04
CA GLU A 282 17.05 -21.96 -6.35
C GLU A 282 17.92 -20.71 -6.26
N GLN A 283 18.84 -20.56 -7.20
CA GLN A 283 19.73 -19.42 -7.28
C GLN A 283 19.04 -18.22 -7.92
N GLY A 284 19.15 -17.07 -7.28
CA GLY A 284 18.69 -15.80 -7.81
C GLY A 284 19.66 -15.18 -8.76
N ILE A 285 19.17 -14.26 -9.59
CA ILE A 285 19.97 -13.50 -10.54
C ILE A 285 20.03 -12.04 -10.09
N LEU A 286 21.23 -11.48 -9.99
CA LEU A 286 21.46 -10.06 -9.72
C LEU A 286 22.07 -9.43 -10.96
N LYS A 287 21.41 -8.39 -11.49
CA LYS A 287 21.91 -7.59 -12.62
C LYS A 287 22.03 -6.13 -12.20
N ARG A 288 22.97 -5.41 -12.83
CA ARG A 288 23.19 -3.98 -12.63
C ARG A 288 23.13 -3.25 -13.94
N TYR A 289 22.59 -2.04 -13.92
CA TYR A 289 22.41 -1.19 -15.10
C TYR A 289 22.79 0.24 -14.75
N SER A 290 23.50 0.89 -15.65
CA SER A 290 23.84 2.30 -15.56
C SER A 290 22.77 3.22 -16.10
N ASP A 291 21.84 2.69 -16.91
CA ASP A 291 20.77 3.44 -17.54
C ASP A 291 19.50 2.60 -17.65
N ILE A 292 18.35 3.24 -17.44
CA ILE A 292 17.04 2.59 -17.46
C ILE A 292 16.71 1.97 -18.82
N THR A 293 17.23 2.54 -19.92
CA THR A 293 17.01 2.05 -21.28
C THR A 293 17.64 0.69 -21.57
N GLN A 294 18.57 0.26 -20.72
CA GLN A 294 19.17 -1.07 -20.79
C GLN A 294 18.30 -2.16 -20.17
N VAL A 295 17.24 -1.78 -19.45
CA VAL A 295 16.35 -2.71 -18.74
C VAL A 295 15.25 -3.17 -19.67
N ASP A 296 15.32 -4.42 -20.10
CA ASP A 296 14.26 -5.03 -20.90
C ASP A 296 13.17 -5.61 -19.99
N MET A 297 12.02 -4.94 -19.99
CA MET A 297 10.80 -5.35 -19.28
C MET A 297 9.74 -5.93 -20.25
N SER A 298 10.11 -6.40 -21.43
CA SER A 298 9.19 -6.96 -22.42
C SER A 298 8.47 -8.23 -21.94
N GLU A 299 9.08 -8.99 -21.02
CA GLU A 299 8.55 -10.25 -20.52
C GLU A 299 8.60 -10.37 -19.01
N GLY A 300 7.65 -11.14 -18.46
CA GLY A 300 7.58 -11.47 -17.03
C GLY A 300 6.82 -10.43 -16.20
N ASN A 301 6.67 -10.73 -14.91
CA ASN A 301 6.04 -9.85 -13.93
C ASN A 301 7.10 -9.02 -13.22
N TRP A 302 6.94 -7.72 -13.29
CA TRP A 302 7.90 -6.76 -12.74
C TRP A 302 7.32 -5.94 -11.61
N LEU A 303 8.16 -5.68 -10.61
CA LEU A 303 7.93 -4.69 -9.59
C LEU A 303 9.07 -3.67 -9.65
N VAL A 304 8.75 -2.44 -10.07
CA VAL A 304 9.72 -1.33 -10.17
C VAL A 304 9.63 -0.50 -8.91
N LEU A 305 10.73 -0.39 -8.18
CA LEU A 305 10.80 0.19 -6.85
C LEU A 305 11.76 1.36 -6.77
N SER A 306 11.34 2.41 -6.08
CA SER A 306 12.15 3.57 -5.74
C SER A 306 11.85 4.07 -4.33
N SER A 307 12.70 4.96 -3.79
CA SER A 307 12.47 5.60 -2.50
C SER A 307 11.32 6.62 -2.54
N ALA A 308 11.10 7.27 -3.69
CA ALA A 308 10.04 8.26 -3.88
C ALA A 308 9.44 8.17 -5.29
N ASN A 309 8.18 8.58 -5.42
CA ASN A 309 7.40 8.42 -6.65
C ASN A 309 8.01 9.10 -7.89
N TYR A 310 8.62 10.27 -7.74
CA TYR A 310 9.16 11.02 -8.87
C TYR A 310 10.41 10.38 -9.50
N PHE A 311 11.07 9.45 -8.81
CA PHE A 311 12.15 8.67 -9.41
C PHE A 311 11.65 7.61 -10.39
N LEU A 312 10.36 7.27 -10.35
CA LEU A 312 9.74 6.30 -11.26
C LEU A 312 9.40 6.89 -12.64
N ASP A 313 9.55 8.19 -12.84
CA ASP A 313 9.13 8.84 -14.08
C ASP A 313 9.90 8.32 -15.29
N ASP A 314 11.22 8.10 -15.20
CA ASP A 314 12.01 7.50 -16.30
C ASP A 314 11.53 6.08 -16.68
N ALA A 315 11.10 5.30 -15.67
CA ALA A 315 10.55 3.97 -15.94
C ALA A 315 9.18 4.03 -16.61
N LYS A 316 8.36 5.04 -16.28
CA LYS A 316 7.09 5.30 -16.96
C LYS A 316 7.32 5.68 -18.41
N ASP A 317 8.22 6.65 -18.64
CA ASP A 317 8.56 7.12 -19.97
C ASP A 317 9.09 5.98 -20.85
N LEU A 318 9.95 5.12 -20.29
CA LEU A 318 10.42 3.92 -20.97
C LEU A 318 9.27 2.96 -21.33
N CYS A 319 8.36 2.70 -20.38
CA CYS A 319 7.22 1.83 -20.65
C CYS A 319 6.30 2.40 -21.72
N GLU A 320 6.05 3.71 -21.73
CA GLU A 320 5.24 4.39 -22.73
C GLU A 320 5.90 4.34 -24.11
N LEU A 321 7.22 4.60 -24.18
CA LEU A 321 7.99 4.51 -25.41
C LEU A 321 7.99 3.09 -25.99
N GLN A 322 8.21 2.10 -25.14
CA GLN A 322 8.29 0.69 -25.53
C GLN A 322 6.93 0.02 -25.68
N GLY A 323 5.85 0.68 -25.29
CA GLY A 323 4.49 0.10 -25.35
C GLY A 323 4.29 -1.03 -24.32
N TRP A 324 4.83 -0.92 -23.14
CA TRP A 324 4.63 -1.88 -22.05
C TRP A 324 3.54 -1.42 -21.10
N TYR A 325 2.54 -2.27 -20.86
CA TYR A 325 1.40 -1.94 -19.98
C TYR A 325 1.80 -1.98 -18.52
N TYR A 326 1.58 -0.87 -17.79
CA TYR A 326 2.01 -0.74 -16.40
C TYR A 326 0.91 -0.18 -15.50
N GLN A 327 1.10 -0.39 -14.19
CA GLN A 327 0.32 0.23 -13.12
C GLN A 327 1.24 1.15 -12.29
N TYR A 328 0.77 2.35 -11.98
CA TYR A 328 1.44 3.32 -11.15
C TYR A 328 0.48 3.90 -10.11
N LYS A 329 0.86 3.91 -8.83
CA LYS A 329 0.01 4.36 -7.70
C LYS A 329 -1.39 3.71 -7.70
N GLY A 330 -1.46 2.43 -8.03
CA GLY A 330 -2.71 1.69 -8.09
C GLY A 330 -3.59 2.00 -9.30
N ARG A 331 -3.14 2.86 -10.22
CA ARG A 331 -3.86 3.19 -11.47
C ARG A 331 -3.12 2.62 -12.67
N ASN A 332 -3.87 2.02 -13.57
CA ASN A 332 -3.31 1.53 -14.82
C ASN A 332 -2.92 2.70 -15.72
N SER A 333 -1.84 2.56 -16.48
CA SER A 333 -1.34 3.57 -17.43
C SER A 333 -2.39 3.98 -18.46
N ILE A 334 -3.21 3.03 -18.89
CA ILE A 334 -4.43 3.27 -19.69
C ILE A 334 -5.63 2.76 -18.90
N PRO A 335 -6.72 3.54 -18.76
CA PRO A 335 -7.94 3.09 -18.08
C PRO A 335 -8.51 1.83 -18.72
N LEU A 336 -8.82 0.82 -17.92
CA LEU A 336 -9.39 -0.44 -18.40
C LEU A 336 -10.65 -0.22 -19.24
N LYS A 337 -11.47 0.77 -18.88
CA LYS A 337 -12.68 1.14 -19.62
C LYS A 337 -12.38 1.53 -21.07
N LEU A 338 -11.31 2.31 -21.30
CA LEU A 338 -10.86 2.67 -22.64
C LEU A 338 -10.36 1.44 -23.41
N LEU A 339 -9.53 0.60 -22.77
CA LEU A 339 -9.00 -0.61 -23.41
C LEU A 339 -10.12 -1.59 -23.81
N LEU A 340 -11.14 -1.74 -22.96
CA LEU A 340 -12.32 -2.54 -23.28
C LEU A 340 -13.10 -1.94 -24.46
N ALA A 341 -13.28 -0.63 -24.50
CA ALA A 341 -13.95 0.05 -25.62
C ALA A 341 -13.18 -0.17 -26.93
N LEU A 342 -11.85 -0.04 -26.91
CA LEU A 342 -10.99 -0.27 -28.07
C LEU A 342 -11.07 -1.73 -28.57
N ASN A 343 -11.03 -2.69 -27.66
CA ASN A 343 -11.13 -4.11 -28.00
C ASN A 343 -12.51 -4.44 -28.59
N ASN A 344 -13.55 -3.96 -27.97
CA ASN A 344 -14.92 -4.15 -28.43
C ASN A 344 -15.13 -3.50 -29.82
N TRP A 345 -14.61 -2.28 -30.01
CA TRP A 345 -14.67 -1.59 -31.30
C TRP A 345 -14.00 -2.40 -32.44
N GLU A 346 -12.77 -2.86 -32.23
CA GLU A 346 -12.05 -3.62 -33.21
C GLU A 346 -12.65 -5.02 -33.44
N ALA A 347 -13.17 -5.68 -32.43
CA ALA A 347 -13.93 -6.93 -32.58
C ALA A 347 -15.22 -6.72 -33.36
N TRP A 348 -15.92 -5.62 -33.09
CA TRP A 348 -17.17 -5.25 -33.74
C TRP A 348 -16.96 -4.97 -35.24
N ARG A 349 -15.89 -4.22 -35.56
CA ARG A 349 -15.47 -3.96 -36.97
C ARG A 349 -15.14 -5.24 -37.74
N LYS A 350 -14.68 -6.28 -37.07
CA LYS A 350 -14.36 -7.60 -37.62
C LYS A 350 -15.57 -8.54 -37.70
N GLY A 351 -16.78 -8.03 -37.47
CA GLY A 351 -18.04 -8.80 -37.56
C GLY A 351 -18.51 -9.40 -36.25
N GLY A 352 -17.90 -9.05 -35.12
CA GLY A 352 -18.40 -9.42 -33.79
C GLY A 352 -19.76 -8.81 -33.49
N LEU A 353 -20.40 -9.31 -32.44
CA LEU A 353 -21.66 -8.78 -31.90
C LEU A 353 -21.42 -8.22 -30.51
N LEU A 354 -21.88 -7.01 -30.23
CA LEU A 354 -21.80 -6.36 -28.94
C LEU A 354 -23.16 -6.25 -28.27
N ASN A 355 -23.19 -6.39 -26.94
CA ASN A 355 -24.38 -6.08 -26.17
C ASN A 355 -24.51 -4.56 -25.92
N HIS A 356 -25.63 -4.12 -25.37
CA HIS A 356 -25.91 -2.70 -25.16
C HIS A 356 -24.90 -2.00 -24.23
N LEU A 357 -24.34 -2.68 -23.22
CA LEU A 357 -23.35 -2.09 -22.30
C LEU A 357 -22.01 -1.90 -22.98
N GLU A 358 -21.58 -2.87 -23.78
CA GLU A 358 -20.36 -2.80 -24.59
C GLU A 358 -20.44 -1.68 -25.61
N ILE A 359 -21.58 -1.56 -26.30
CA ILE A 359 -21.83 -0.46 -27.28
C ILE A 359 -21.83 0.88 -26.56
N LYS A 360 -22.49 0.98 -25.40
CA LYS A 360 -22.51 2.21 -24.60
C LYS A 360 -21.10 2.63 -24.20
N ASN A 361 -20.27 1.69 -23.78
CA ASN A 361 -18.86 1.95 -23.46
C ASN A 361 -18.09 2.45 -24.67
N VAL A 362 -18.27 1.85 -25.85
CA VAL A 362 -17.62 2.30 -27.11
C VAL A 362 -18.08 3.72 -27.46
N TYR A 363 -19.38 4.00 -27.38
CA TYR A 363 -19.96 5.29 -27.73
C TYR A 363 -19.51 6.45 -26.85
N GLU A 364 -19.03 6.18 -25.64
CA GLU A 364 -18.46 7.24 -24.79
C GLU A 364 -17.16 7.84 -25.36
N TYR A 365 -16.47 7.10 -26.21
CA TYR A 365 -15.23 7.52 -26.84
C TYR A 365 -15.40 7.96 -28.30
N LEU A 366 -16.57 7.72 -28.89
CA LEU A 366 -16.88 8.21 -30.24
C LEU A 366 -17.36 9.66 -30.17
N GLY A 367 -16.87 10.50 -31.06
CA GLY A 367 -17.23 11.89 -31.16
C GLY A 367 -18.67 12.13 -31.62
N ALA A 368 -19.14 13.33 -31.35
CA ALA A 368 -20.50 13.73 -31.76
C ALA A 368 -20.70 13.75 -33.29
N SER A 369 -19.64 13.95 -34.03
CA SER A 369 -19.64 13.94 -35.51
C SER A 369 -19.78 12.54 -36.12
N ILE A 370 -19.61 11.50 -35.30
CA ILE A 370 -19.60 10.08 -35.73
C ILE A 370 -20.94 9.42 -35.39
N LEU A 371 -21.81 10.09 -34.63
CA LEU A 371 -23.11 9.61 -34.17
C LEU A 371 -24.21 10.57 -34.60
N GLU A 372 -24.93 10.27 -35.70
CA GLU A 372 -26.01 11.12 -36.22
C GLU A 372 -27.35 10.77 -35.54
N GLY A 373 -28.05 11.81 -35.05
CA GLY A 373 -29.41 11.67 -34.50
C GLY A 373 -29.54 10.76 -33.26
N PHE A 374 -28.46 10.30 -32.70
CA PHE A 374 -28.41 9.26 -31.69
C PHE A 374 -28.15 9.81 -30.29
N ARG A 375 -29.06 9.56 -29.36
CA ARG A 375 -28.87 9.83 -27.95
C ARG A 375 -28.24 8.62 -27.25
N LYS A 376 -26.91 8.46 -27.39
CA LYS A 376 -26.04 7.50 -26.65
C LYS A 376 -26.76 6.29 -26.03
N GLY A 377 -27.16 5.30 -26.82
CA GLY A 377 -27.67 4.02 -26.35
C GLY A 377 -29.12 3.96 -25.83
N LYS A 378 -29.93 5.01 -25.95
CA LYS A 378 -31.34 5.00 -25.48
C LYS A 378 -32.26 4.07 -26.28
N THR A 379 -31.85 3.63 -27.47
CA THR A 379 -32.65 2.76 -28.35
C THR A 379 -32.16 1.30 -28.36
N LEU A 380 -31.16 0.97 -27.55
CA LEU A 380 -30.64 -0.39 -27.47
C LEU A 380 -31.32 -1.16 -26.33
N HIS A 381 -31.78 -2.37 -26.60
CA HIS A 381 -32.39 -3.25 -25.60
C HIS A 381 -31.35 -4.11 -24.88
N SER A 382 -31.60 -4.38 -23.61
CA SER A 382 -30.62 -5.05 -22.73
C SER A 382 -30.35 -6.52 -23.07
N GLU A 383 -31.25 -7.17 -23.76
CA GLU A 383 -31.17 -8.60 -24.07
C GLU A 383 -30.60 -8.89 -25.46
N ASP A 384 -30.46 -7.86 -26.30
CA ASP A 384 -30.04 -8.01 -27.68
C ASP A 384 -28.55 -7.81 -27.87
N LYS A 385 -28.01 -8.47 -28.90
CA LYS A 385 -26.65 -8.22 -29.43
C LYS A 385 -26.76 -7.65 -30.83
N TYR A 386 -25.95 -6.63 -31.09
CA TYR A 386 -26.01 -5.83 -32.32
C TYR A 386 -24.75 -5.97 -33.14
N SER A 387 -24.90 -6.08 -34.45
CA SER A 387 -23.80 -5.94 -35.38
C SER A 387 -23.49 -4.47 -35.64
N LEU A 388 -22.27 -4.18 -36.10
CA LEU A 388 -21.86 -2.83 -36.46
C LEU A 388 -22.73 -2.29 -37.63
N LYS A 389 -23.09 -3.16 -38.59
CA LYS A 389 -23.97 -2.81 -39.71
C LYS A 389 -25.34 -2.35 -39.23
N GLU A 390 -25.93 -3.08 -38.31
CA GLU A 390 -27.23 -2.73 -37.74
C GLU A 390 -27.21 -1.38 -37.00
N CYS A 391 -26.14 -1.11 -36.24
CA CYS A 391 -25.96 0.17 -35.56
C CYS A 391 -25.78 1.34 -36.54
N LYS A 392 -25.14 1.11 -37.70
CA LYS A 392 -25.07 2.10 -38.81
C LYS A 392 -26.46 2.37 -39.43
N GLU A 393 -27.25 1.33 -39.61
CA GLU A 393 -28.55 1.46 -40.26
C GLU A 393 -29.65 2.02 -39.34
N LYS A 394 -29.64 1.66 -38.04
CA LYS A 394 -30.78 1.90 -37.14
C LYS A 394 -30.45 2.74 -35.90
N HIS A 395 -29.17 2.84 -35.52
CA HIS A 395 -28.76 3.41 -34.23
C HIS A 395 -27.75 4.56 -34.37
N GLY A 396 -27.72 5.23 -35.55
CA GLY A 396 -26.99 6.49 -35.76
C GLY A 396 -25.46 6.42 -35.76
N LEU A 397 -24.89 5.23 -35.85
CA LEU A 397 -23.43 5.10 -36.00
C LEU A 397 -23.06 5.41 -37.47
N ILE A 398 -22.15 6.36 -37.70
CA ILE A 398 -21.74 6.77 -39.07
C ILE A 398 -20.44 6.10 -39.48
N THR A 399 -19.48 5.92 -38.52
CA THR A 399 -18.13 5.44 -38.84
C THR A 399 -17.99 3.93 -38.71
N ASP A 400 -17.05 3.39 -39.46
CA ASP A 400 -16.48 2.04 -39.30
C ASP A 400 -14.95 2.06 -39.45
N GLN A 401 -14.36 3.24 -39.30
CA GLN A 401 -12.91 3.44 -39.40
C GLN A 401 -12.18 2.79 -38.22
N VAL A 402 -10.87 2.66 -38.31
CA VAL A 402 -10.04 2.16 -37.20
C VAL A 402 -10.17 3.04 -35.96
N TRP A 403 -9.90 2.48 -34.81
CA TRP A 403 -10.16 3.15 -33.52
C TRP A 403 -9.50 4.54 -33.40
N TYR A 404 -8.28 4.71 -33.93
CA TYR A 404 -7.55 5.98 -33.85
C TYR A 404 -8.11 7.09 -34.77
N ASP A 405 -8.93 6.75 -35.74
CA ASP A 405 -9.68 7.70 -36.57
C ASP A 405 -11.11 7.92 -36.07
N SER A 406 -11.56 7.07 -35.14
CA SER A 406 -12.93 7.07 -34.65
C SER A 406 -13.08 7.55 -33.20
N PHE A 407 -12.08 7.34 -32.33
CA PHE A 407 -12.13 7.71 -30.93
C PHE A 407 -11.62 9.15 -30.77
N GLU A 408 -12.43 10.00 -30.14
CA GLU A 408 -12.08 11.38 -29.82
C GLU A 408 -11.49 11.52 -28.43
N GLY A 409 -10.72 12.58 -28.21
CA GLY A 409 -10.19 12.94 -26.89
C GLY A 409 -8.91 12.19 -26.49
N LEU A 410 -8.31 11.44 -27.41
CA LEU A 410 -6.98 10.84 -27.23
C LEU A 410 -5.92 11.80 -27.79
N ASP A 411 -4.91 12.13 -26.99
CA ASP A 411 -3.73 12.82 -27.48
C ASP A 411 -2.83 11.87 -28.29
N SER A 412 -1.95 12.43 -29.10
CA SER A 412 -1.07 11.65 -29.99
C SER A 412 -0.09 10.74 -29.22
N LEU A 413 0.30 11.11 -28.01
CA LEU A 413 1.20 10.29 -27.18
C LEU A 413 0.46 9.05 -26.67
N THR A 414 -0.73 9.23 -26.12
CA THR A 414 -1.61 8.13 -25.67
C THR A 414 -1.95 7.20 -26.83
N GLU A 415 -2.27 7.75 -28.00
CA GLU A 415 -2.56 6.94 -29.19
C GLU A 415 -1.37 6.08 -29.62
N ASN A 416 -0.16 6.67 -29.71
CA ASN A 416 1.06 5.95 -30.06
C ASN A 416 1.40 4.88 -29.02
N TYR A 417 1.25 5.20 -27.74
CA TYR A 417 1.46 4.23 -26.67
C TYR A 417 0.52 3.01 -26.81
N ILE A 418 -0.77 3.24 -27.04
CA ILE A 418 -1.75 2.15 -27.24
C ILE A 418 -1.40 1.32 -28.50
N ARG A 419 -0.96 1.98 -29.60
CA ARG A 419 -0.51 1.27 -30.81
C ARG A 419 0.67 0.35 -30.51
N ASN A 420 1.67 0.85 -29.79
CA ASN A 420 2.85 0.08 -29.40
C ASN A 420 2.47 -1.09 -28.49
N MET A 421 1.61 -0.87 -27.46
CA MET A 421 1.10 -1.94 -26.61
C MET A 421 0.45 -3.07 -27.39
N ARG A 422 -0.37 -2.73 -28.39
CA ARG A 422 -1.04 -3.71 -29.26
C ARG A 422 -0.07 -4.43 -30.19
N ALA A 423 0.90 -3.73 -30.73
CA ALA A 423 1.95 -4.31 -31.57
C ALA A 423 2.81 -5.32 -30.81
N ASN A 424 3.07 -5.05 -29.52
CA ASN A 424 3.81 -5.94 -28.63
C ASN A 424 2.97 -7.09 -28.07
N GLY A 425 1.66 -7.13 -28.36
CA GLY A 425 0.77 -8.17 -27.84
C GLY A 425 0.53 -8.10 -26.33
N GLU A 426 0.65 -6.91 -25.73
CA GLU A 426 0.37 -6.73 -24.28
C GLU A 426 -1.06 -7.19 -23.95
N ALA A 427 -1.19 -7.91 -22.86
CA ALA A 427 -2.45 -8.50 -22.40
C ALA A 427 -3.33 -7.43 -21.73
N ILE A 428 -3.90 -6.53 -22.53
CA ILE A 428 -4.68 -5.37 -22.09
C ILE A 428 -6.02 -5.69 -21.40
N ASN A 429 -6.43 -6.94 -21.41
CA ASN A 429 -7.62 -7.44 -20.70
C ASN A 429 -7.30 -8.03 -19.32
N LYS A 430 -6.06 -7.95 -18.88
CA LYS A 430 -5.56 -8.41 -17.59
C LYS A 430 -4.95 -7.25 -16.80
N ASN A 431 -4.62 -7.51 -15.54
CA ASN A 431 -3.82 -6.58 -14.77
C ASN A 431 -2.45 -6.38 -15.41
N PRO A 432 -1.92 -5.14 -15.37
CA PRO A 432 -0.58 -4.86 -15.88
C PRO A 432 0.47 -5.78 -15.23
N ARG A 433 1.39 -6.27 -16.02
CA ARG A 433 2.50 -7.11 -15.56
C ARG A 433 3.66 -6.31 -14.95
N ILE A 434 3.68 -4.99 -15.17
CA ILE A 434 4.65 -4.07 -14.58
C ILE A 434 3.92 -3.22 -13.54
N ILE A 435 4.35 -3.32 -12.29
CA ILE A 435 3.81 -2.52 -11.19
C ILE A 435 4.91 -1.59 -10.70
N MET A 436 4.64 -0.29 -10.68
CA MET A 436 5.55 0.74 -10.19
C MET A 436 5.06 1.29 -8.86
N SER A 437 5.94 1.29 -7.87
CA SER A 437 5.62 1.73 -6.51
C SER A 437 6.85 2.28 -5.79
N THR A 438 6.62 3.04 -4.72
CA THR A 438 7.68 3.23 -3.74
C THR A 438 7.94 1.93 -2.97
N ILE A 439 9.13 1.79 -2.39
CA ILE A 439 9.46 0.63 -1.55
C ILE A 439 8.45 0.51 -0.40
N HIS A 440 8.04 1.64 0.20
CA HIS A 440 7.00 1.68 1.24
C HIS A 440 5.65 1.14 0.74
N GLY A 441 5.21 1.60 -0.43
CA GLY A 441 3.93 1.18 -1.02
C GLY A 441 3.92 -0.29 -1.49
N ALA A 442 5.10 -0.86 -1.73
CA ALA A 442 5.26 -2.26 -2.14
C ALA A 442 5.43 -3.22 -0.95
N LYS A 443 5.39 -2.74 0.29
CA LYS A 443 5.49 -3.62 1.46
C LYS A 443 4.37 -4.67 1.43
N GLY A 444 4.73 -5.92 1.72
CA GLY A 444 3.83 -7.07 1.58
C GLY A 444 3.67 -7.60 0.14
N GLY A 445 4.14 -6.84 -0.89
CA GLY A 445 4.19 -7.31 -2.28
C GLY A 445 5.44 -8.13 -2.60
N GLU A 446 5.43 -8.80 -3.76
CA GLU A 446 6.56 -9.55 -4.30
C GLU A 446 6.39 -9.74 -5.82
N ALA A 447 7.48 -9.93 -6.55
CA ALA A 447 7.45 -10.23 -7.97
C ALA A 447 8.61 -11.17 -8.36
N ASP A 448 8.47 -11.82 -9.51
CA ASP A 448 9.57 -12.64 -10.04
C ASP A 448 10.78 -11.80 -10.37
N LYS A 449 10.57 -10.61 -10.94
CA LYS A 449 11.62 -9.64 -11.29
C LYS A 449 11.36 -8.32 -10.56
N VAL A 450 12.38 -7.79 -9.93
CA VAL A 450 12.33 -6.48 -9.24
C VAL A 450 13.39 -5.57 -9.85
N LEU A 451 13.00 -4.37 -10.25
CA LEU A 451 13.92 -3.28 -10.56
C LEU A 451 13.98 -2.34 -9.35
N LEU A 452 15.15 -2.20 -8.74
CA LEU A 452 15.38 -1.36 -7.58
C LEU A 452 16.27 -0.17 -7.94
N MET A 453 15.71 1.03 -7.86
CA MET A 453 16.40 2.30 -8.08
C MET A 453 17.10 2.75 -6.81
N GLN A 454 18.34 3.24 -6.93
CA GLN A 454 19.18 3.60 -5.79
C GLN A 454 19.06 5.07 -5.35
N ASP A 455 18.30 5.90 -6.09
CA ASP A 455 18.10 7.31 -5.77
C ASP A 455 17.34 7.50 -4.45
N ILE A 456 17.75 8.50 -3.66
CA ILE A 456 17.08 8.89 -2.41
C ILE A 456 16.74 10.37 -2.40
N THR A 457 15.75 10.76 -1.60
CA THR A 457 15.36 12.16 -1.42
C THR A 457 16.38 12.90 -0.54
N ASN A 458 16.40 14.24 -0.59
CA ASN A 458 17.23 15.03 0.32
C ASN A 458 16.89 14.75 1.79
N ALA A 459 15.61 14.66 2.12
CA ALA A 459 15.18 14.31 3.47
C ALA A 459 15.67 12.92 3.92
N ALA A 460 15.67 11.94 3.01
CA ALA A 460 16.23 10.62 3.31
C ALA A 460 17.77 10.67 3.47
N LEU A 461 18.47 11.50 2.70
CA LEU A 461 19.92 11.70 2.84
C LEU A 461 20.25 12.36 4.20
N GLU A 462 19.47 13.35 4.61
CA GLU A 462 19.61 13.95 5.94
C GLU A 462 19.38 12.90 7.03
N THR A 463 18.27 12.15 6.96
CA THR A 463 18.00 11.07 7.91
C THR A 463 19.13 10.06 7.97
N PHE A 464 19.72 9.70 6.84
CA PHE A 464 20.82 8.76 6.76
C PHE A 464 22.06 9.21 7.54
N SER A 465 22.26 10.52 7.70
CA SER A 465 23.42 11.07 8.44
C SER A 465 23.34 10.85 9.95
N TYR A 466 22.15 10.71 10.52
CA TYR A 466 21.95 10.50 11.98
C TYR A 466 21.19 9.21 12.32
N ASP A 467 20.45 8.61 11.41
CA ASP A 467 19.76 7.33 11.57
C ASP A 467 19.89 6.48 10.29
N PRO A 468 21.06 5.87 10.06
CA PRO A 468 21.30 5.08 8.86
C PRO A 468 20.48 3.79 8.83
N ASP A 469 20.02 3.28 9.97
CA ASP A 469 19.29 2.02 10.08
C ASP A 469 17.97 2.06 9.31
N GLU A 470 17.28 3.21 9.27
CA GLU A 470 16.02 3.37 8.55
C GLU A 470 16.23 3.10 7.04
N LEU A 471 17.29 3.67 6.46
CA LEU A 471 17.58 3.51 5.04
C LEU A 471 18.08 2.10 4.70
N HIS A 472 18.85 1.48 5.59
CA HIS A 472 19.26 0.09 5.45
C HIS A 472 18.04 -0.85 5.41
N ARG A 473 17.08 -0.68 6.32
CA ARG A 473 15.82 -1.44 6.33
C ARG A 473 14.99 -1.20 5.08
N LEU A 474 14.94 0.05 4.60
CA LEU A 474 14.20 0.39 3.38
C LEU A 474 14.74 -0.38 2.18
N PHE A 475 16.04 -0.30 1.91
CA PHE A 475 16.64 -0.98 0.77
C PHE A 475 16.70 -2.51 0.93
N TYR A 476 16.86 -3.01 2.16
CA TYR A 476 16.67 -4.42 2.46
C TYR A 476 15.26 -4.90 2.10
N THR A 477 14.24 -4.13 2.50
CA THR A 477 12.85 -4.43 2.17
C THR A 477 12.64 -4.44 0.65
N GLY A 478 13.18 -3.46 -0.09
CA GLY A 478 13.09 -3.42 -1.55
C GLY A 478 13.77 -4.63 -2.22
N ALA A 479 15.00 -4.93 -1.84
CA ALA A 479 15.77 -6.04 -2.42
C ALA A 479 15.10 -7.41 -2.17
N THR A 480 14.48 -7.58 -1.00
CA THR A 480 13.81 -8.83 -0.61
C THR A 480 12.41 -9.01 -1.18
N ARG A 481 11.96 -8.14 -2.11
CA ARG A 481 10.73 -8.36 -2.91
C ARG A 481 10.95 -9.29 -4.09
N ALA A 482 12.20 -9.51 -4.50
CA ALA A 482 12.56 -10.34 -5.65
C ALA A 482 12.45 -11.83 -5.33
N LYS A 483 11.73 -12.57 -6.21
CA LYS A 483 11.59 -14.03 -6.11
C LYS A 483 12.59 -14.76 -6.99
N ARG A 484 13.10 -14.13 -8.06
CA ARG A 484 14.00 -14.74 -9.04
C ARG A 484 15.13 -13.80 -9.47
N GLU A 485 14.77 -12.59 -9.88
CA GLU A 485 15.73 -11.64 -10.44
C GLU A 485 15.63 -10.29 -9.70
N LEU A 486 16.76 -9.79 -9.27
CA LEU A 486 16.93 -8.43 -8.77
C LEU A 486 17.78 -7.65 -9.77
N HIS A 487 17.20 -6.60 -10.30
CA HIS A 487 17.83 -5.64 -11.19
C HIS A 487 18.06 -4.36 -10.41
N VAL A 488 19.28 -3.89 -10.35
CA VAL A 488 19.68 -2.67 -9.65
C VAL A 488 20.02 -1.61 -10.68
N LEU A 489 19.37 -0.46 -10.60
CA LEU A 489 19.66 0.67 -11.45
C LEU A 489 20.56 1.66 -10.70
N ASP A 490 21.65 2.07 -11.34
CA ASP A 490 22.53 3.10 -10.81
C ASP A 490 21.76 4.43 -10.62
N PRO A 491 22.13 5.22 -9.61
CA PRO A 491 21.42 6.45 -9.31
C PRO A 491 21.75 7.54 -10.35
N ARG A 492 20.84 8.50 -10.51
CA ARG A 492 21.05 9.71 -11.32
C ARG A 492 22.17 10.61 -10.72
N ASP A 493 22.28 10.60 -9.38
CA ASP A 493 23.30 11.34 -8.63
C ASP A 493 23.86 10.47 -7.49
N PHE A 494 25.10 10.06 -7.63
CA PHE A 494 25.80 9.22 -6.63
C PHE A 494 25.95 9.88 -5.26
N ASN A 495 25.91 11.23 -5.18
CA ASN A 495 25.92 11.94 -3.90
C ASN A 495 24.56 11.87 -3.18
N ARG A 496 23.52 11.46 -3.88
CA ARG A 496 22.15 11.36 -3.37
C ARG A 496 21.57 9.98 -3.66
N ALA A 497 22.27 8.98 -3.15
CA ALA A 497 21.95 7.59 -3.44
C ALA A 497 22.25 6.66 -2.26
N TYR A 498 21.56 5.53 -2.22
CA TYR A 498 21.94 4.38 -1.42
C TYR A 498 22.62 3.34 -2.30
N ILE A 499 23.94 3.23 -2.17
CA ILE A 499 24.73 2.33 -3.02
C ILE A 499 24.68 0.90 -2.49
N LEU A 500 24.15 0.00 -3.33
CA LEU A 500 23.95 -1.43 -3.08
C LEU A 500 25.18 -2.28 -3.42
#